data_a3d280a674dbaa02ba1613c62d1ff6f8
#
_entry.id   a3d280a674dbaa02ba1613c62d1ff6f8
#
_cell.length_a   1.000
_cell.length_b   1.000
_cell.length_c   1.000
_cell.angle_alpha   90.00
_cell.angle_beta   90.00
_cell.angle_gamma   90.00
#
_symmetry.space_group_name_H-M   'P 1'
#
loop_
_entity.id
_entity.type
_entity.pdbx_description
1 polymer ?
#
loop_
_entity_poly.entity_id
_entity_poly.type
_entity_poly.pdbx_seq_one_letter_code
_entity_poly.pdbx_strand_id
1 'polypeptide(L)'
;MKLSMMALTTMLLAGSVGAGETNMTTNATANTTVVMVTSEGNIEIELFADKAPVSVSNFLAYVDAAFYDNTVFHRVIPNFMIQGGGFEATMSQKTTRAPIKNEAKNGLKNDRGTLAMARTAVVDSATSQFFINVANNDFLNNGARDFGYAVFAKVTAGMDVVDKIAAVKTTNKNGMGDVPATAVMIKSVKRK
;
A
#
# COMPACT_ATOMS: atom_id res chain seq x y z
N MET A 1 21.70 -88.49 -22.31
CA MET A 1 22.05 -87.13 -21.96
C MET A 1 20.78 -86.35 -21.85
N LYS A 2 20.27 -86.15 -20.64
CA LYS A 2 19.05 -85.30 -20.36
C LYS A 2 19.45 -84.11 -19.51
N LEU A 3 19.29 -82.93 -20.07
CA LEU A 3 19.53 -81.66 -19.40
C LEU A 3 18.27 -81.30 -18.63
N SER A 4 18.41 -81.20 -17.33
CA SER A 4 17.31 -80.79 -16.44
C SER A 4 17.36 -79.28 -16.31
N MET A 5 16.30 -78.60 -16.71
CA MET A 5 16.16 -77.08 -16.58
C MET A 5 15.44 -76.79 -15.27
N MET A 6 16.14 -76.12 -14.37
CA MET A 6 15.59 -75.71 -13.08
C MET A 6 15.01 -74.31 -13.26
N ALA A 7 13.70 -74.15 -13.10
CA ALA A 7 13.00 -72.86 -13.16
C ALA A 7 13.13 -72.13 -11.82
N LEU A 8 13.72 -70.91 -11.86
CA LEU A 8 13.82 -70.05 -10.70
C LEU A 8 12.64 -69.05 -10.73
N THR A 9 11.70 -69.20 -9.79
CA THR A 9 10.55 -68.37 -9.65
C THR A 9 10.96 -67.11 -8.84
N THR A 10 11.03 -65.95 -9.49
CA THR A 10 11.30 -64.69 -8.83
C THR A 10 9.96 -64.08 -8.38
N MET A 11 9.78 -63.96 -7.07
CA MET A 11 8.63 -63.30 -6.44
C MET A 11 8.83 -61.77 -6.44
N LEU A 12 8.02 -61.03 -7.24
CA LEU A 12 8.03 -59.57 -7.28
C LEU A 12 7.18 -59.06 -6.11
N LEU A 13 7.82 -58.40 -5.12
CA LEU A 13 7.12 -57.63 -4.09
C LEU A 13 6.76 -56.28 -4.68
N ALA A 14 5.48 -56.02 -4.91
CA ALA A 14 4.96 -54.71 -5.26
C ALA A 14 4.92 -53.85 -3.99
N GLY A 15 5.90 -52.96 -3.84
CA GLY A 15 5.88 -51.89 -2.85
C GLY A 15 4.98 -50.76 -3.33
N SER A 16 3.85 -50.53 -2.67
CA SER A 16 3.01 -49.36 -2.88
C SER A 16 3.73 -48.10 -2.35
N VAL A 17 4.22 -47.25 -3.24
CA VAL A 17 4.68 -45.93 -2.90
C VAL A 17 3.45 -45.06 -2.67
N GLY A 18 3.13 -44.80 -1.40
CA GLY A 18 2.13 -43.81 -1.03
C GLY A 18 2.61 -42.41 -1.49
N ALA A 19 1.91 -41.84 -2.46
CA ALA A 19 2.07 -40.42 -2.81
C ALA A 19 1.65 -39.61 -1.61
N GLY A 20 2.64 -39.07 -0.89
CA GLY A 20 2.41 -38.05 0.11
C GLY A 20 1.90 -36.79 -0.60
N GLU A 21 0.60 -36.52 -0.48
CA GLU A 21 0.04 -35.20 -0.82
C GLU A 21 0.69 -34.18 0.10
N THR A 22 1.67 -33.48 -0.44
CA THR A 22 2.16 -32.23 0.19
C THR A 22 1.02 -31.22 0.11
N ASN A 23 0.27 -31.10 1.21
CA ASN A 23 -0.64 -30.02 1.44
C ASN A 23 0.18 -28.72 1.36
N MET A 24 0.24 -28.10 0.18
CA MET A 24 0.64 -26.72 0.06
C MET A 24 -0.43 -25.89 0.75
N THR A 25 -0.24 -25.68 2.04
CA THR A 25 -0.91 -24.61 2.76
C THR A 25 -0.52 -23.33 2.03
N THR A 26 -1.40 -22.82 1.19
CA THR A 26 -1.29 -21.43 0.69
C THR A 26 -1.38 -20.57 1.93
N ASN A 27 -0.21 -20.18 2.46
CA ASN A 27 -0.13 -19.06 3.38
C ASN A 27 -0.71 -17.88 2.61
N ALA A 28 -1.99 -17.58 2.83
CA ALA A 28 -2.53 -16.27 2.51
C ALA A 28 -1.56 -15.29 3.16
N THR A 29 -0.80 -14.55 2.34
CA THR A 29 0.14 -13.57 2.82
C THR A 29 -0.66 -12.59 3.66
N ALA A 30 -0.53 -12.68 4.99
CA ALA A 30 -1.19 -11.75 5.90
C ALA A 30 -0.82 -10.34 5.43
N ASN A 31 -1.82 -9.50 5.23
CA ASN A 31 -1.59 -8.14 4.78
C ASN A 31 -0.62 -7.44 5.75
N THR A 32 0.44 -6.89 5.21
CA THR A 32 1.42 -6.16 6.02
C THR A 32 0.75 -4.92 6.63
N THR A 33 0.89 -4.74 7.93
CA THR A 33 0.45 -3.54 8.64
C THR A 33 1.65 -2.62 8.88
N VAL A 34 1.44 -1.31 8.74
CA VAL A 34 2.40 -0.29 9.14
C VAL A 34 1.78 0.66 10.17
N VAL A 35 2.62 1.26 11.00
CA VAL A 35 2.24 2.33 11.93
C VAL A 35 2.87 3.61 11.45
N MET A 36 2.05 4.62 11.16
CA MET A 36 2.45 5.98 10.86
C MET A 36 2.31 6.82 12.12
N VAL A 37 3.43 7.30 12.65
CA VAL A 37 3.47 8.21 13.80
C VAL A 37 3.46 9.64 13.27
N THR A 38 2.45 10.41 13.66
CA THR A 38 2.31 11.82 13.25
C THR A 38 2.45 12.77 14.45
N SER A 39 2.45 14.08 14.19
CA SER A 39 2.36 15.09 15.26
C SER A 39 1.00 15.09 15.97
N GLU A 40 -0.03 14.54 15.33
CA GLU A 40 -1.42 14.51 15.82
C GLU A 40 -1.83 13.20 16.48
N GLY A 41 -1.03 12.14 16.31
CA GLY A 41 -1.27 10.79 16.83
C GLY A 41 -0.79 9.71 15.87
N ASN A 42 -1.10 8.46 16.21
CA ASN A 42 -0.72 7.28 15.43
C ASN A 42 -1.87 6.83 14.52
N ILE A 43 -1.52 6.37 13.33
CA ILE A 43 -2.43 5.80 12.34
C ILE A 43 -1.92 4.41 11.98
N GLU A 44 -2.73 3.36 12.20
CA GLU A 44 -2.41 2.01 11.73
C GLU A 44 -3.02 1.78 10.35
N ILE A 45 -2.23 1.17 9.45
CA ILE A 45 -2.57 1.05 8.04
C ILE A 45 -2.30 -0.38 7.58
N GLU A 46 -3.32 -1.04 7.06
CA GLU A 46 -3.23 -2.36 6.43
C GLU A 46 -3.01 -2.20 4.92
N LEU A 47 -1.99 -2.87 4.38
CA LEU A 47 -1.59 -2.79 2.98
C LEU A 47 -2.19 -3.97 2.19
N PHE A 48 -2.74 -3.72 1.00
CA PHE A 48 -3.39 -4.71 0.15
C PHE A 48 -2.44 -5.26 -0.92
N ALA A 49 -1.44 -6.06 -0.50
CA ALA A 49 -0.42 -6.56 -1.41
C ALA A 49 -0.94 -7.50 -2.51
N ASP A 50 -2.07 -8.16 -2.28
CA ASP A 50 -2.78 -9.02 -3.26
C ASP A 50 -3.50 -8.22 -4.35
N LYS A 51 -3.97 -6.99 -4.03
CA LYS A 51 -4.73 -6.11 -4.92
C LYS A 51 -3.90 -5.02 -5.59
N ALA A 52 -2.85 -4.56 -4.93
CA ALA A 52 -1.99 -3.47 -5.38
C ALA A 52 -0.50 -3.77 -5.14
N PRO A 53 0.05 -4.88 -5.68
CA PRO A 53 1.41 -5.32 -5.37
C PRO A 53 2.48 -4.30 -5.72
N VAL A 54 2.34 -3.57 -6.83
CA VAL A 54 3.31 -2.56 -7.27
C VAL A 54 3.27 -1.35 -6.33
N SER A 55 2.08 -0.85 -6.01
CA SER A 55 1.88 0.30 -5.11
C SER A 55 2.34 -0.01 -3.69
N VAL A 56 2.01 -1.21 -3.17
CA VAL A 56 2.44 -1.66 -1.84
C VAL A 56 3.96 -1.84 -1.78
N SER A 57 4.57 -2.51 -2.78
CA SER A 57 6.02 -2.67 -2.84
C SER A 57 6.74 -1.33 -2.89
N ASN A 58 6.25 -0.38 -3.69
CA ASN A 58 6.78 0.97 -3.78
C ASN A 58 6.67 1.72 -2.43
N PHE A 59 5.49 1.69 -1.80
CA PHE A 59 5.27 2.34 -0.51
C PHE A 59 6.21 1.76 0.56
N LEU A 60 6.31 0.43 0.65
CA LEU A 60 7.20 -0.25 1.60
C LEU A 60 8.68 0.06 1.34
N ALA A 61 9.10 0.20 0.08
CA ALA A 61 10.47 0.59 -0.24
C ALA A 61 10.82 2.01 0.25
N TYR A 62 9.85 2.93 0.33
CA TYR A 62 10.01 4.23 0.98
C TYR A 62 9.96 4.13 2.50
N VAL A 63 9.11 3.25 3.07
CA VAL A 63 9.04 2.98 4.52
C VAL A 63 10.37 2.44 5.01
N ASP A 64 10.91 1.40 4.35
CA ASP A 64 12.15 0.74 4.73
C ASP A 64 13.39 1.67 4.62
N ALA A 65 13.32 2.66 3.71
CA ALA A 65 14.34 3.71 3.56
C ALA A 65 14.15 4.90 4.52
N ALA A 66 13.19 4.84 5.46
CA ALA A 66 12.79 5.96 6.34
C ALA A 66 12.51 7.28 5.56
N PHE A 67 12.11 7.16 4.30
CA PHE A 67 11.87 8.32 3.42
C PHE A 67 10.77 9.24 3.95
N TYR A 68 9.73 8.68 4.55
CA TYR A 68 8.59 9.43 5.08
C TYR A 68 8.91 10.17 6.38
N ASP A 69 10.03 9.87 7.04
CA ASP A 69 10.41 10.50 8.28
C ASP A 69 10.62 12.01 8.07
N ASN A 70 9.99 12.80 8.93
CA ASN A 70 9.97 14.26 8.87
C ASN A 70 9.34 14.88 7.61
N THR A 71 8.55 14.11 6.85
CA THR A 71 7.67 14.67 5.82
C THR A 71 6.40 15.25 6.44
N VAL A 72 5.60 15.97 5.65
CA VAL A 72 4.37 16.60 6.11
C VAL A 72 3.16 16.19 5.27
N PHE A 73 1.98 16.30 5.87
CA PHE A 73 0.75 16.44 5.10
C PHE A 73 0.73 17.84 4.53
N HIS A 74 1.09 17.98 3.25
CA HIS A 74 1.27 19.28 2.59
C HIS A 74 -0.01 19.82 1.94
N ARG A 75 -1.06 18.99 1.84
CA ARG A 75 -2.36 19.38 1.30
C ARG A 75 -3.48 18.70 2.08
N VAL A 76 -4.38 19.48 2.65
CA VAL A 76 -5.48 19.02 3.48
C VAL A 76 -6.76 19.73 3.03
N ILE A 77 -7.74 18.92 2.60
CA ILE A 77 -9.06 19.43 2.20
C ILE A 77 -10.13 18.70 3.02
N PRO A 78 -10.85 19.41 3.90
CA PRO A 78 -11.96 18.84 4.66
C PRO A 78 -12.99 18.18 3.75
N ASN A 79 -13.59 17.07 4.22
CA ASN A 79 -14.57 16.28 3.47
C ASN A 79 -14.07 15.73 2.12
N PHE A 80 -12.76 15.68 1.91
CA PHE A 80 -12.15 15.12 0.71
C PHE A 80 -10.99 14.20 1.07
N MET A 81 -9.79 14.73 1.32
CA MET A 81 -8.60 13.92 1.60
C MET A 81 -7.52 14.71 2.35
N ILE A 82 -6.56 14.00 2.94
CA ILE A 82 -5.30 14.53 3.43
C ILE A 82 -4.16 13.89 2.62
N GLN A 83 -3.27 14.70 2.04
CA GLN A 83 -2.19 14.25 1.15
C GLN A 83 -0.83 14.56 1.75
N GLY A 84 0.07 13.57 1.72
CA GLY A 84 1.42 13.67 2.29
C GLY A 84 2.45 12.83 1.54
N GLY A 85 3.64 12.66 2.16
CA GLY A 85 4.67 11.74 1.71
C GLY A 85 5.58 12.25 0.59
N GLY A 86 5.66 13.56 0.36
CA GLY A 86 6.53 14.10 -0.69
C GLY A 86 7.31 15.35 -0.31
N PHE A 87 6.91 16.06 0.75
CA PHE A 87 7.47 17.35 1.12
C PHE A 87 7.93 17.39 2.57
N GLU A 88 8.98 18.13 2.83
CA GLU A 88 9.44 18.50 4.17
C GLU A 88 8.64 19.70 4.72
N ALA A 89 8.80 20.04 6.00
CA ALA A 89 8.10 21.17 6.63
C ALA A 89 8.44 22.52 6.00
N THR A 90 9.60 22.62 5.35
CA THR A 90 10.02 23.79 4.54
C THR A 90 9.26 23.92 3.22
N MET A 91 8.46 22.91 2.85
CA MET A 91 7.83 22.73 1.55
C MET A 91 8.82 22.42 0.41
N SER A 92 10.02 21.95 0.74
CA SER A 92 10.97 21.38 -0.20
C SER A 92 10.52 19.97 -0.56
N GLN A 93 10.44 19.67 -1.86
CA GLN A 93 10.10 18.31 -2.32
C GLN A 93 11.32 17.40 -2.18
N LYS A 94 11.13 16.20 -1.58
CA LYS A 94 12.18 15.18 -1.49
C LYS A 94 12.39 14.50 -2.85
N THR A 95 13.64 14.15 -3.16
CA THR A 95 13.99 13.38 -4.37
C THR A 95 13.38 11.99 -4.29
N THR A 96 12.60 11.62 -5.30
CA THR A 96 11.87 10.35 -5.35
C THR A 96 12.56 9.30 -6.21
N ARG A 97 12.14 8.04 -6.07
CA ARG A 97 12.45 6.94 -6.99
C ARG A 97 11.69 7.15 -8.31
N ALA A 98 11.97 6.30 -9.31
CA ALA A 98 11.22 6.29 -10.56
C ALA A 98 9.71 6.08 -10.32
N PRO A 99 8.85 6.64 -11.18
CA PRO A 99 7.41 6.46 -11.10
C PRO A 99 7.01 5.00 -11.34
N ILE A 100 5.83 4.64 -10.84
CA ILE A 100 5.28 3.29 -10.92
C ILE A 100 4.01 3.24 -11.78
N LYS A 101 3.68 2.03 -12.24
CA LYS A 101 2.43 1.75 -12.95
C LYS A 101 1.23 1.97 -12.05
N ASN A 102 0.17 2.56 -12.59
CA ASN A 102 -1.08 2.80 -11.89
C ASN A 102 -1.92 1.52 -11.82
N GLU A 103 -2.28 1.10 -10.62
CA GLU A 103 -3.08 -0.10 -10.36
C GLU A 103 -4.56 0.21 -10.04
N ALA A 104 -5.09 1.38 -10.43
CA ALA A 104 -6.47 1.77 -10.11
C ALA A 104 -7.55 0.82 -10.69
N LYS A 105 -7.19 -0.08 -11.62
CA LYS A 105 -8.08 -1.14 -12.15
C LYS A 105 -8.23 -2.34 -11.21
N ASN A 106 -7.68 -2.29 -9.99
CA ASN A 106 -7.68 -3.40 -9.04
C ASN A 106 -9.03 -3.67 -8.35
N GLY A 107 -10.07 -2.89 -8.69
CA GLY A 107 -11.44 -3.04 -8.16
C GLY A 107 -11.66 -2.40 -6.78
N LEU A 108 -10.62 -1.81 -6.17
CA LEU A 108 -10.75 -1.08 -4.91
C LEU A 108 -11.29 0.33 -5.15
N LYS A 109 -12.09 0.83 -4.20
CA LYS A 109 -12.70 2.16 -4.26
C LYS A 109 -12.01 3.14 -3.34
N ASN A 110 -12.04 4.41 -3.71
CA ASN A 110 -11.57 5.53 -2.89
C ASN A 110 -12.60 5.87 -1.79
N ASP A 111 -12.95 4.87 -0.98
CA ASP A 111 -13.86 5.02 0.14
C ASP A 111 -13.15 5.68 1.33
N ARG A 112 -13.92 6.28 2.26
CA ARG A 112 -13.39 6.85 3.49
C ARG A 112 -12.47 5.85 4.22
N GLY A 113 -11.30 6.32 4.64
CA GLY A 113 -10.27 5.54 5.33
C GLY A 113 -9.31 4.79 4.41
N THR A 114 -9.54 4.76 3.09
CA THR A 114 -8.58 4.14 2.16
C THR A 114 -7.41 5.07 1.84
N LEU A 115 -6.25 4.49 1.53
CA LEU A 115 -5.09 5.18 1.01
C LEU A 115 -4.92 4.91 -0.48
N ALA A 116 -4.67 5.95 -1.25
CA ALA A 116 -4.38 5.85 -2.67
C ALA A 116 -3.11 6.63 -3.05
N MET A 117 -2.45 6.18 -4.14
CA MET A 117 -1.28 6.86 -4.68
C MET A 117 -1.67 8.17 -5.36
N ALA A 118 -1.04 9.27 -4.95
CA ALA A 118 -1.16 10.54 -5.66
C ALA A 118 -0.34 10.49 -6.95
N ARG A 119 -0.83 11.17 -8.00
CA ARG A 119 -0.19 11.25 -9.31
C ARG A 119 -0.45 12.60 -9.98
N THR A 120 0.31 12.87 -11.03
CA THR A 120 0.05 13.99 -11.95
C THR A 120 -1.04 13.62 -12.97
N ALA A 121 -1.24 14.43 -13.99
CA ALA A 121 -2.13 14.09 -15.12
C ALA A 121 -1.68 12.85 -15.90
N VAL A 122 -0.39 12.51 -15.84
CA VAL A 122 0.16 11.28 -16.44
C VAL A 122 -0.26 10.09 -15.58
N VAL A 123 -0.83 9.06 -16.21
CA VAL A 123 -1.42 7.89 -15.53
C VAL A 123 -0.40 7.16 -14.65
N ASP A 124 0.77 6.87 -15.19
CA ASP A 124 1.86 6.11 -14.55
C ASP A 124 2.94 7.05 -14.00
N SER A 125 2.53 8.04 -13.18
CA SER A 125 3.43 9.06 -12.61
C SER A 125 3.52 9.06 -11.09
N ALA A 126 2.85 8.12 -10.42
CA ALA A 126 2.91 8.02 -8.96
C ALA A 126 4.33 7.67 -8.50
N THR A 127 4.79 8.32 -7.42
CA THR A 127 6.11 8.06 -6.82
C THR A 127 5.96 7.78 -5.31
N SER A 128 6.20 8.76 -4.44
CA SER A 128 6.13 8.59 -2.98
C SER A 128 4.84 9.09 -2.36
N GLN A 129 4.18 10.06 -3.00
CA GLN A 129 3.03 10.74 -2.41
C GLN A 129 1.79 9.85 -2.40
N PHE A 130 1.04 9.94 -1.31
CA PHE A 130 -0.23 9.27 -1.11
C PHE A 130 -1.24 10.23 -0.49
N PHE A 131 -2.50 9.84 -0.53
CA PHE A 131 -3.54 10.53 0.23
C PHE A 131 -4.43 9.53 0.99
N ILE A 132 -5.02 9.99 2.09
CA ILE A 132 -6.00 9.27 2.88
C ILE A 132 -7.36 9.90 2.62
N ASN A 133 -8.32 9.12 2.16
CA ASN A 133 -9.67 9.57 1.90
C ASN A 133 -10.41 9.83 3.22
N VAL A 134 -10.95 11.04 3.43
CA VAL A 134 -11.75 11.36 4.62
C VAL A 134 -13.27 11.34 4.34
N ALA A 135 -13.64 11.08 3.09
CA ALA A 135 -14.99 10.82 2.62
C ALA A 135 -14.95 9.76 1.51
N ASN A 136 -16.11 9.28 1.06
CA ASN A 136 -16.20 8.45 -0.14
C ASN A 136 -16.03 9.34 -1.37
N ASN A 137 -14.97 9.08 -2.14
CA ASN A 137 -14.57 9.90 -3.29
C ASN A 137 -14.72 9.09 -4.59
N ASP A 138 -15.96 8.70 -4.92
CA ASP A 138 -16.26 7.83 -6.09
C ASP A 138 -15.72 8.38 -7.40
N PHE A 139 -15.62 9.70 -7.56
CA PHE A 139 -15.07 10.36 -8.75
C PHE A 139 -13.56 10.12 -8.94
N LEU A 140 -12.85 9.57 -7.93
CA LEU A 140 -11.44 9.15 -8.01
C LEU A 140 -11.28 7.69 -8.42
N ASN A 141 -12.36 6.94 -8.52
CA ASN A 141 -12.33 5.54 -8.90
C ASN A 141 -12.00 5.37 -10.40
N ASN A 142 -11.41 4.21 -10.75
CA ASN A 142 -11.11 3.89 -12.14
C ASN A 142 -12.38 3.95 -13.00
N GLY A 143 -12.31 4.70 -14.10
CA GLY A 143 -13.40 4.83 -15.06
C GLY A 143 -14.52 5.81 -14.68
N ALA A 144 -14.48 6.42 -13.46
CA ALA A 144 -15.50 7.39 -13.07
C ALA A 144 -15.34 8.73 -13.82
N ARG A 145 -14.11 9.21 -13.95
CA ARG A 145 -13.75 10.45 -14.64
C ARG A 145 -12.53 10.27 -15.55
N ASP A 146 -11.55 9.54 -15.08
CA ASP A 146 -10.30 9.23 -15.79
C ASP A 146 -9.81 7.81 -15.40
N PHE A 147 -8.51 7.53 -15.53
CA PHE A 147 -7.94 6.23 -15.13
C PHE A 147 -8.09 5.97 -13.62
N GLY A 148 -8.30 6.99 -12.82
CA GLY A 148 -8.45 6.92 -11.37
C GLY A 148 -7.13 6.86 -10.61
N TYR A 149 -7.27 6.67 -9.28
CA TYR A 149 -6.17 6.64 -8.31
C TYR A 149 -6.13 5.27 -7.64
N ALA A 150 -4.94 4.65 -7.65
CA ALA A 150 -4.74 3.29 -7.16
C ALA A 150 -4.84 3.23 -5.63
N VAL A 151 -5.96 2.71 -5.12
CA VAL A 151 -6.11 2.35 -3.71
C VAL A 151 -5.21 1.15 -3.43
N PHE A 152 -4.39 1.24 -2.38
CA PHE A 152 -3.43 0.20 -2.01
C PHE A 152 -3.45 -0.18 -0.53
N ALA A 153 -4.20 0.56 0.31
CA ALA A 153 -4.25 0.35 1.75
C ALA A 153 -5.53 0.93 2.37
N LYS A 154 -5.75 0.61 3.65
CA LYS A 154 -6.78 1.25 4.49
C LYS A 154 -6.27 1.52 5.90
N VAL A 155 -6.83 2.52 6.54
CA VAL A 155 -6.67 2.78 7.98
C VAL A 155 -7.47 1.75 8.77
N THR A 156 -6.81 1.06 9.70
CA THR A 156 -7.42 0.09 10.62
C THR A 156 -7.60 0.62 12.03
N ALA A 157 -6.78 1.62 12.42
CA ALA A 157 -6.93 2.37 13.67
C ALA A 157 -6.40 3.81 13.49
N GLY A 158 -6.94 4.77 14.23
CA GLY A 158 -6.53 6.18 14.17
C GLY A 158 -7.29 7.01 13.12
N MET A 159 -8.51 6.62 12.72
CA MET A 159 -9.34 7.48 11.87
C MET A 159 -9.73 8.80 12.55
N ASP A 160 -9.82 8.85 13.86
CA ASP A 160 -9.98 10.07 14.67
C ASP A 160 -8.79 11.02 14.50
N VAL A 161 -7.56 10.48 14.42
CA VAL A 161 -6.34 11.24 14.11
C VAL A 161 -6.41 11.79 12.69
N VAL A 162 -6.84 10.98 11.71
CA VAL A 162 -7.05 11.43 10.32
C VAL A 162 -8.06 12.57 10.26
N ASP A 163 -9.19 12.47 10.97
CA ASP A 163 -10.21 13.52 11.03
C ASP A 163 -9.70 14.79 11.70
N LYS A 164 -8.91 14.66 12.77
CA LYS A 164 -8.24 15.79 13.42
C LYS A 164 -7.31 16.51 12.45
N ILE A 165 -6.53 15.78 11.66
CA ILE A 165 -5.68 16.35 10.62
C ILE A 165 -6.52 17.03 9.54
N ALA A 166 -7.63 16.41 9.11
CA ALA A 166 -8.51 16.97 8.08
C ALA A 166 -9.22 18.27 8.52
N ALA A 167 -9.30 18.54 9.82
CA ALA A 167 -9.94 19.71 10.39
C ALA A 167 -8.97 20.88 10.68
N VAL A 168 -7.67 20.74 10.41
CA VAL A 168 -6.70 21.82 10.68
C VAL A 168 -6.95 23.02 9.76
N LYS A 169 -6.61 24.21 10.23
CA LYS A 169 -6.64 25.42 9.40
C LYS A 169 -5.59 25.32 8.29
N THR A 170 -5.98 25.66 7.07
CA THR A 170 -5.11 25.65 5.89
C THR A 170 -4.89 27.08 5.38
N THR A 171 -3.83 27.24 4.61
CA THR A 171 -3.40 28.52 4.01
C THR A 171 -2.73 28.24 2.66
N ASN A 172 -2.40 29.31 1.93
CA ASN A 172 -1.54 29.24 0.77
C ASN A 172 -0.07 29.41 1.20
N LYS A 173 0.81 28.51 0.79
CA LYS A 173 2.24 28.56 1.09
C LYS A 173 3.05 28.16 -0.15
N ASN A 174 4.03 28.97 -0.55
CA ASN A 174 4.90 28.72 -1.71
C ASN A 174 4.13 28.41 -3.01
N GLY A 175 2.99 29.08 -3.24
CA GLY A 175 2.15 28.88 -4.43
C GLY A 175 1.24 27.63 -4.37
N MET A 176 1.29 26.85 -3.29
CA MET A 176 0.40 25.71 -3.06
C MET A 176 -0.76 26.11 -2.14
N GLY A 177 -1.97 25.74 -2.53
CA GLY A 177 -3.18 25.90 -1.72
C GLY A 177 -3.39 24.74 -0.74
N ASP A 178 -4.29 24.93 0.20
CA ASP A 178 -4.73 23.90 1.16
C ASP A 178 -3.60 23.34 2.05
N VAL A 179 -2.53 24.11 2.26
CA VAL A 179 -1.40 23.73 3.11
C VAL A 179 -1.75 23.98 4.57
N PRO A 180 -1.59 23.01 5.51
CA PRO A 180 -1.78 23.27 6.93
C PRO A 180 -1.00 24.49 7.42
N ALA A 181 -1.68 25.44 8.09
CA ALA A 181 -1.05 26.66 8.62
C ALA A 181 0.06 26.33 9.64
N THR A 182 -0.18 25.31 10.47
CA THR A 182 0.83 24.66 11.31
C THR A 182 1.16 23.31 10.68
N ALA A 183 2.44 23.05 10.44
CA ALA A 183 2.86 21.82 9.77
C ALA A 183 2.42 20.55 10.55
N VAL A 184 1.69 19.65 9.89
CA VAL A 184 1.34 18.33 10.41
C VAL A 184 2.38 17.34 9.92
N MET A 185 3.23 16.88 10.84
CA MET A 185 4.40 16.06 10.53
C MET A 185 4.08 14.57 10.54
N ILE A 186 4.63 13.84 9.59
CA ILE A 186 4.82 12.38 9.65
C ILE A 186 6.19 12.17 10.28
N LYS A 187 6.22 11.77 11.56
CA LYS A 187 7.47 11.57 12.32
C LYS A 187 8.18 10.30 11.89
N SER A 188 7.43 9.25 11.63
CA SER A 188 7.96 7.99 11.08
C SER A 188 6.83 7.11 10.52
N VAL A 189 7.19 6.19 9.61
CA VAL A 189 6.32 5.08 9.19
C VAL A 189 7.13 3.80 9.30
N LYS A 190 6.61 2.80 10.02
CA LYS A 190 7.31 1.53 10.27
C LYS A 190 6.38 0.34 10.12
N ARG A 191 6.91 -0.78 9.67
CA ARG A 191 6.20 -2.07 9.71
C ARG A 191 5.88 -2.44 11.15
N LYS A 192 4.69 -2.99 11.36
CA LYS A 192 4.24 -3.51 12.66
C LYS A 192 4.76 -4.92 12.87
#